data_2e7a154c0e29a0c60866b34a8de5fab3
#
_entry.id   2e7a154c0e29a0c60866b34a8de5fab3
#
_cell.length_a   1.000
_cell.length_b   1.000
_cell.length_c   1.000
_cell.angle_alpha   90.00
_cell.angle_beta   90.00
_cell.angle_gamma   90.00
#
_symmetry.space_group_name_H-M   'P 1'
#
loop_
_entity.id
_entity.type
_entity.pdbx_description
1 polymer ?
#
loop_
_entity_poly.entity_id
_entity_poly.type
_entity_poly.pdbx_seq_one_letter_code
_entity_poly.pdbx_strand_id
1 'polypeptide(L)' 'MIRHILLIAFKAGTLADDIATVRAAFLGIPARVNGVVAVEWGQNDSPEGRAEGFTHSVLMTFADEAAR' A
#
# COMPACT_ATOMS: atom_id res chain seq x y z
N MET A 1 -8.57 -6.50 15.41
CA MET A 1 -8.15 -6.15 14.04
C MET A 1 -6.65 -6.16 13.95
N ILE A 2 -6.14 -6.61 12.82
CA ILE A 2 -4.71 -6.69 12.58
C ILE A 2 -4.35 -5.75 11.45
N ARG A 3 -3.33 -4.94 11.68
CA ARG A 3 -2.83 -4.01 10.68
C ARG A 3 -1.47 -4.48 10.16
N HIS A 4 -1.31 -4.43 8.86
CA HIS A 4 -0.06 -4.82 8.21
C HIS A 4 0.39 -3.70 7.28
N ILE A 5 1.64 -3.27 7.45
CA ILE A 5 2.21 -2.21 6.65
C ILE A 5 3.15 -2.81 5.63
N LEU A 6 2.93 -2.47 4.35
CA LEU A 6 3.81 -2.82 3.26
C LEU A 6 4.56 -1.58 2.79
N LEU A 7 5.87 -1.67 2.66
CA LEU A 7 6.68 -0.60 2.12
C LEU A 7 7.02 -0.93 0.67
N ILE A 8 6.77 0.01 -0.23
CA ILE A 8 6.93 -0.19 -1.66
C ILE A 8 7.99 0.77 -2.20
N ALA A 9 8.93 0.23 -2.96
CA ALA A 9 9.94 1.02 -3.64
C ALA A 9 9.74 0.87 -5.15
N PHE A 10 9.23 1.91 -5.80
CA PHE A 10 9.17 1.94 -7.25
C PHE A 10 10.51 2.38 -7.80
N LYS A 11 10.91 1.80 -8.92
CA LYS A 11 12.15 2.20 -9.59
C LYS A 11 12.06 3.64 -10.08
N ALA A 12 13.18 4.33 -10.09
CA ALA A 12 13.26 5.65 -10.68
C ALA A 12 12.81 5.56 -12.15
N GLY A 13 11.97 6.50 -12.57
CA GLY A 13 11.43 6.50 -13.92
C GLY A 13 10.15 5.68 -14.11
N THR A 14 9.63 5.05 -13.05
CA THR A 14 8.34 4.36 -13.13
C THR A 14 7.26 5.37 -13.52
N LEU A 15 6.46 5.01 -14.52
CA LEU A 15 5.42 5.91 -15.03
C LEU A 15 4.29 6.08 -14.00
N ALA A 16 3.74 7.31 -13.97
CA ALA A 16 2.65 7.62 -13.05
C ALA A 16 1.43 6.70 -13.28
N ASP A 17 1.16 6.33 -14.52
CA ASP A 17 0.05 5.44 -14.86
C ASP A 17 0.26 4.04 -14.28
N ASP A 18 1.49 3.57 -14.26
CA ASP A 18 1.81 2.25 -13.69
C ASP A 18 1.63 2.27 -12.17
N ILE A 19 2.05 3.35 -11.53
CA ILE A 19 1.85 3.52 -10.09
C ILE A 19 0.35 3.59 -9.76
N ALA A 20 -0.42 4.30 -10.57
CA ALA A 20 -1.87 4.40 -10.40
C ALA A 20 -2.56 3.04 -10.55
N THR A 21 -2.07 2.20 -11.47
CA THR A 21 -2.60 0.85 -11.66
C THR A 21 -2.37 -0.02 -10.42
N VAL A 22 -1.17 0.04 -9.86
CA VAL A 22 -0.85 -0.70 -8.62
C VAL A 22 -1.70 -0.20 -7.46
N ARG A 23 -1.84 1.11 -7.32
CA ARG A 23 -2.67 1.72 -6.28
C ARG A 23 -4.12 1.25 -6.38
N ALA A 24 -4.69 1.27 -7.59
CA ALA A 24 -6.06 0.83 -7.80
C ALA A 24 -6.25 -0.65 -7.44
N ALA A 25 -5.26 -1.49 -7.77
CA ALA A 25 -5.30 -2.90 -7.43
C ALA A 25 -5.36 -3.11 -5.90
N PHE A 26 -4.53 -2.39 -5.15
CA PHE A 26 -4.56 -2.48 -3.68
C PHE A 26 -5.87 -1.96 -3.11
N LEU A 27 -6.32 -0.80 -3.56
CA LEU A 27 -7.55 -0.18 -3.04
C LEU A 27 -8.79 -1.00 -3.35
N GLY A 28 -8.75 -1.88 -4.35
CA GLY A 28 -9.86 -2.77 -4.68
C GLY A 28 -9.90 -4.06 -3.87
N ILE A 29 -8.86 -4.36 -3.08
CA ILE A 29 -8.78 -5.62 -2.36
C ILE A 29 -9.95 -5.84 -1.38
N PRO A 30 -10.38 -4.85 -0.57
CA PRO A 30 -11.48 -5.09 0.36
C PRO A 30 -12.78 -5.54 -0.32
N ALA A 31 -12.99 -5.11 -1.57
CA ALA A 31 -14.19 -5.51 -2.32
C ALA A 31 -14.11 -6.93 -2.85
N ARG A 32 -12.90 -7.49 -2.98
CA ARG A 32 -12.67 -8.79 -3.59
C ARG A 32 -12.28 -9.88 -2.59
N VAL A 33 -11.72 -9.50 -1.46
CA VAL A 33 -11.15 -10.47 -0.50
C VAL A 33 -11.83 -10.31 0.84
N ASN A 34 -12.52 -11.36 1.27
CA ASN A 34 -13.14 -11.39 2.59
C ASN A 34 -12.06 -11.30 3.68
N GLY A 35 -12.36 -10.56 4.72
CA GLY A 35 -11.46 -10.40 5.85
C GLY A 35 -10.53 -9.20 5.76
N VAL A 36 -10.38 -8.62 4.58
CA VAL A 36 -9.65 -7.37 4.42
C VAL A 36 -10.65 -6.22 4.54
N VAL A 37 -10.57 -5.46 5.63
CA VAL A 37 -11.58 -4.42 5.95
C VAL A 37 -11.24 -3.09 5.33
N ALA A 38 -9.94 -2.78 5.21
CA ALA A 38 -9.51 -1.49 4.69
C ALA A 38 -8.12 -1.58 4.09
N VAL A 39 -7.87 -0.75 3.08
CA VAL A 39 -6.55 -0.56 2.50
C VAL A 39 -6.34 0.94 2.34
N GLU A 40 -5.23 1.45 2.87
CA GLU A 40 -4.87 2.86 2.77
C GLU A 40 -3.55 2.98 2.02
N TRP A 41 -3.50 3.91 1.08
CA TRP A 41 -2.35 4.16 0.24
C TRP A 41 -1.67 5.46 0.66
N GLY A 42 -0.36 5.42 0.87
CA GLY A 42 0.40 6.60 1.21
C GLY A 42 1.59 6.80 0.30
N GLN A 43 1.85 8.04 -0.05
CA GLN A 43 3.07 8.42 -0.76
C GLN A 43 4.08 8.95 0.24
N ASN A 44 5.33 8.51 0.11
CA ASN A 44 6.38 8.99 0.96
C ASN A 44 6.92 10.33 0.42
N ASP A 45 6.65 11.38 1.14
CA ASP A 45 7.08 12.71 0.78
C ASP A 45 7.98 13.33 1.86
N SER A 46 8.75 12.49 2.55
CA SER A 46 9.64 12.95 3.60
C SER A 46 10.58 14.03 3.08
N PRO A 47 10.51 15.25 3.64
CA PRO A 47 11.36 16.35 3.18
C PRO A 47 12.82 16.15 3.52
N GLU A 48 13.13 15.21 4.41
CA GLU A 48 14.50 14.95 4.84
C GLU A 48 15.16 13.83 4.07
N GLY A 49 14.48 13.27 3.08
CA GLY A 49 15.02 12.21 2.26
C GLY A 49 15.25 10.90 3.01
N ARG A 50 14.52 10.67 4.09
CA ARG A 50 14.68 9.49 4.94
C ARG A 50 13.84 8.30 4.49
N ALA A 51 13.49 8.29 3.22
CA ALA A 51 12.65 7.23 2.68
C ALA A 51 13.38 5.89 2.56
N GLU A 52 14.69 5.87 2.62
CA GLU A 52 15.51 4.67 2.46
C GLU A 52 15.16 3.90 1.17
N GLY A 53 14.80 4.65 0.12
CA GLY A 53 14.41 4.08 -1.16
C GLY A 53 12.95 3.72 -1.29
N PHE A 54 12.18 3.76 -0.22
CA PHE A 54 10.75 3.48 -0.28
C PHE A 54 9.99 4.71 -0.74
N THR A 55 9.12 4.54 -1.73
CA THR A 55 8.35 5.64 -2.32
C THR A 55 6.93 5.71 -1.82
N HIS A 56 6.38 4.56 -1.44
CA HIS A 56 4.97 4.44 -1.03
C HIS A 56 4.81 3.44 0.10
N SER A 57 3.67 3.52 0.77
CA SER A 57 3.29 2.56 1.79
C SER A 57 1.83 2.16 1.59
N VAL A 58 1.52 0.94 2.03
CA VAL A 58 0.15 0.43 2.03
C VAL A 58 -0.15 -0.08 3.42
N LEU A 59 -1.20 0.43 4.04
CA LEU A 59 -1.67 -0.07 5.33
C LEU A 59 -2.91 -0.92 5.07
N MET A 60 -2.80 -2.22 5.35
CA MET A 60 -3.90 -3.15 5.21
C MET A 60 -4.44 -3.51 6.58
N THR A 61 -5.76 -3.45 6.73
CA THR A 61 -6.43 -3.82 7.98
C THR A 61 -7.22 -5.09 7.74
N PHE A 62 -6.94 -6.10 8.56
CA PHE A 62 -7.61 -7.40 8.50
C PHE A 62 -8.56 -7.55 9.69
N ALA A 63 -9.66 -8.27 9.49
CA ALA A 63 -10.66 -8.48 10.53
C ALA A 63 -10.08 -9.26 11.70
N ASP A 64 -9.26 -10.29 11.40
CA ASP A 64 -8.63 -11.11 12.42
C ASP A 64 -7.36 -11.78 11.87
N GLU A 65 -6.69 -12.55 12.70
CA GLU A 65 -5.45 -13.24 12.34
C GLU A 65 -5.64 -14.21 11.17
N ALA A 66 -6.77 -14.89 11.15
CA ALA A 66 -7.04 -15.91 10.12
C ALA A 66 -7.21 -15.27 8.73
N ALA A 67 -7.66 -14.03 8.66
CA ALA A 67 -7.86 -13.33 7.40
C ALA A 67 -6.54 -12.84 6.76
N ARG A 68 -5.52 -12.72 7.55
CA ARG A 68 -4.20 -12.29 7.07
C ARG A 68 -3.48 -13.42 6.29
#